data_d9d8c13135f0e20d0500bbe9b8db8288
#
_entry.id   d9d8c13135f0e20d0500bbe9b8db8288
#
_cell.length_a   1.000
_cell.length_b   1.000
_cell.length_c   1.000
_cell.angle_alpha   90.00
_cell.angle_beta   90.00
_cell.angle_gamma   90.00
#
_symmetry.space_group_name_H-M   'P 1'
#
loop_
_entity.id
_entity.type
_entity.pdbx_description
1 polymer ?
#
loop_
_entity_poly.entity_id
_entity_poly.type
_entity_poly.pdbx_seq_one_letter_code
_entity_poly.pdbx_strand_id
1 'polypeptide(L)'
;MNPEITEDATETGETTEQPLIMLEDYVSLYAENPELIGWLHIPDTDIDYPVMQSSQEEPDYYLKHDFDKNDDLNGTLFIDARNDYINRDTNIIIYGHNMKSGMMFGELKKYLDEDFYNAHKTIEFNTLYERGVYEIIEVGLSEVQYQDENVFRYYNFLNADSEEEYQEYLNNVAQLSVYGTEIDSTYGDQLLTLSTCNNYTQDGRMFILAKRVQ
;
A
#
# COMPACT_ATOMS: atom_id res chain seq x y z
N MET A 1 60.42 0.94 -33.72
CA MET A 1 59.35 1.72 -33.06
C MET A 1 58.06 0.94 -33.26
N ASN A 2 57.65 0.27 -32.24
CA ASN A 2 56.37 -0.45 -32.22
C ASN A 2 55.33 0.44 -31.50
N PRO A 3 54.14 0.61 -32.02
CA PRO A 3 53.10 1.29 -31.25
C PRO A 3 52.44 0.32 -30.29
N GLU A 4 52.36 0.71 -29.00
CA GLU A 4 51.59 0.06 -27.94
C GLU A 4 50.10 0.18 -28.25
N ILE A 5 49.45 -0.97 -28.23
CA ILE A 5 47.97 -1.08 -28.27
C ILE A 5 47.52 -1.02 -26.81
N THR A 6 46.87 0.09 -26.41
CA THR A 6 46.15 0.18 -25.15
C THR A 6 44.79 -0.48 -25.35
N GLU A 7 44.59 -1.63 -24.72
CA GLU A 7 43.26 -2.27 -24.56
C GLU A 7 42.45 -1.46 -23.55
N ASP A 8 41.41 -0.83 -24.07
CA ASP A 8 40.37 -0.17 -23.26
C ASP A 8 39.41 -1.25 -22.77
N ALA A 9 39.58 -1.64 -21.51
CA ALA A 9 38.65 -2.58 -20.84
C ALA A 9 37.39 -1.85 -20.45
N THR A 10 36.38 -1.90 -21.29
CA THR A 10 35.01 -1.55 -20.92
C THR A 10 34.49 -2.61 -19.96
N GLU A 11 34.53 -2.32 -18.66
CA GLU A 11 33.77 -3.05 -17.66
C GLU A 11 32.26 -2.81 -17.90
N THR A 12 31.62 -3.76 -18.55
CA THR A 12 30.16 -3.87 -18.52
C THR A 12 29.77 -4.43 -17.17
N GLY A 13 29.39 -3.53 -16.26
CA GLY A 13 28.80 -3.92 -14.98
C GLY A 13 27.46 -4.63 -15.22
N GLU A 14 27.48 -5.95 -15.35
CA GLU A 14 26.30 -6.78 -15.20
C GLU A 14 25.87 -6.69 -13.73
N THR A 15 24.83 -5.92 -13.47
CA THR A 15 24.09 -5.97 -12.21
C THR A 15 23.41 -7.35 -12.19
N THR A 16 24.02 -8.33 -11.53
CA THR A 16 23.38 -9.62 -11.25
C THR A 16 22.23 -9.36 -10.27
N GLU A 17 21.03 -9.20 -10.79
CA GLU A 17 19.81 -9.22 -9.95
C GLU A 17 19.78 -10.56 -9.22
N GLN A 18 19.83 -10.50 -7.89
CA GLN A 18 19.66 -11.70 -7.09
C GLN A 18 18.22 -12.19 -7.25
N PRO A 19 18.00 -13.50 -7.45
CA PRO A 19 16.64 -14.02 -7.57
C PRO A 19 15.88 -13.74 -6.27
N LEU A 20 14.66 -13.22 -6.42
CA LEU A 20 13.75 -13.03 -5.29
C LEU A 20 13.41 -14.41 -4.69
N ILE A 21 13.66 -14.57 -3.40
CA ILE A 21 13.36 -15.80 -2.67
C ILE A 21 12.09 -15.56 -1.86
N MET A 22 11.05 -16.33 -2.15
CA MET A 22 9.79 -16.27 -1.42
C MET A 22 10.00 -16.65 0.05
N LEU A 23 9.38 -15.90 0.95
CA LEU A 23 9.36 -16.19 2.38
C LEU A 23 8.64 -17.53 2.61
N GLU A 24 9.21 -18.39 3.46
CA GLU A 24 8.74 -19.74 3.70
C GLU A 24 7.28 -19.77 4.20
N ASP A 25 6.89 -18.75 4.97
CA ASP A 25 5.53 -18.58 5.52
C ASP A 25 4.45 -18.52 4.43
N TYR A 26 4.79 -18.08 3.21
CA TYR A 26 3.82 -17.84 2.14
C TYR A 26 3.82 -18.89 1.03
N VAL A 27 4.79 -19.82 1.01
CA VAL A 27 4.94 -20.81 -0.07
C VAL A 27 3.69 -21.68 -0.24
N SER A 28 3.10 -22.17 0.85
CA SER A 28 1.89 -23.00 0.79
C SER A 28 0.66 -22.20 0.36
N LEU A 29 0.48 -20.98 0.90
CA LEU A 29 -0.65 -20.12 0.55
C LEU A 29 -0.58 -19.65 -0.91
N TYR A 30 0.62 -19.32 -1.38
CA TYR A 30 0.83 -18.96 -2.79
C TYR A 30 0.55 -20.13 -3.74
N ALA A 31 0.85 -21.36 -3.33
CA ALA A 31 0.53 -22.56 -4.12
C ALA A 31 -1.00 -22.80 -4.21
N GLU A 32 -1.78 -22.38 -3.22
CA GLU A 32 -3.24 -22.42 -3.21
C GLU A 32 -3.86 -21.31 -4.07
N ASN A 33 -3.36 -20.07 -3.91
CA ASN A 33 -3.79 -18.93 -4.73
C ASN A 33 -2.58 -18.07 -5.15
N PRO A 34 -2.14 -18.13 -6.43
CA PRO A 34 -0.99 -17.37 -6.94
C PRO A 34 -1.22 -15.85 -7.07
N GLU A 35 -2.41 -15.37 -6.78
CA GLU A 35 -2.71 -13.94 -6.69
C GLU A 35 -2.44 -13.36 -5.29
N LEU A 36 -2.01 -14.20 -4.34
CA LEU A 36 -1.46 -13.74 -3.06
C LEU A 36 -0.19 -12.94 -3.31
N ILE A 37 -0.11 -11.75 -2.72
CA ILE A 37 1.10 -10.90 -2.80
C ILE A 37 1.74 -10.65 -1.45
N GLY A 38 1.05 -10.95 -0.35
CA GLY A 38 1.56 -10.72 0.98
C GLY A 38 0.51 -10.82 2.10
N TRP A 39 0.85 -10.26 3.25
CA TRP A 39 0.05 -10.31 4.46
C TRP A 39 0.11 -8.99 5.21
N LEU A 40 -1.05 -8.48 5.63
CA LEU A 40 -1.19 -7.28 6.44
C LEU A 40 -1.61 -7.64 7.86
N HIS A 41 -0.87 -7.14 8.84
CA HIS A 41 -1.20 -7.23 10.25
C HIS A 41 -1.09 -5.86 10.93
N ILE A 42 -2.10 -5.50 11.73
CA ILE A 42 -2.06 -4.30 12.58
C ILE A 42 -2.17 -4.75 14.03
N PRO A 43 -1.11 -4.61 14.85
CA PRO A 43 -1.11 -5.03 16.25
C PRO A 43 -2.28 -4.41 17.03
N ASP A 44 -2.81 -5.15 18.01
CA ASP A 44 -3.93 -4.77 18.87
C ASP A 44 -5.25 -4.51 18.13
N THR A 45 -5.37 -5.04 16.90
CA THR A 45 -6.62 -5.09 16.12
C THR A 45 -6.87 -6.49 15.58
N ASP A 46 -8.08 -6.74 15.05
CA ASP A 46 -8.41 -7.98 14.34
C ASP A 46 -7.98 -7.94 12.85
N ILE A 47 -7.23 -6.90 12.43
CA ILE A 47 -6.72 -6.80 11.05
C ILE A 47 -5.48 -7.69 10.92
N ASP A 48 -5.67 -8.89 10.40
CA ASP A 48 -4.64 -9.91 10.18
C ASP A 48 -5.06 -10.79 9.00
N TYR A 49 -4.76 -10.31 7.77
CA TYR A 49 -5.35 -10.84 6.53
C TYR A 49 -4.33 -11.00 5.41
N PRO A 50 -4.57 -12.00 4.51
CA PRO A 50 -3.87 -12.05 3.22
C PRO A 50 -4.19 -10.81 2.38
N VAL A 51 -3.23 -10.41 1.57
CA VAL A 51 -3.37 -9.33 0.61
C VAL A 51 -3.18 -9.89 -0.80
N MET A 52 -4.13 -9.60 -1.67
CA MET A 52 -4.22 -10.14 -3.01
C MET A 52 -3.91 -9.08 -4.06
N GLN A 53 -3.66 -9.51 -5.29
CA GLN A 53 -3.67 -8.63 -6.47
C GLN A 53 -4.38 -9.31 -7.62
N SER A 54 -5.44 -8.70 -8.10
CA SER A 54 -6.16 -9.12 -9.30
C SER A 54 -5.57 -8.50 -10.57
N SER A 55 -6.08 -8.92 -11.73
CA SER A 55 -5.69 -8.34 -13.02
C SER A 55 -6.21 -6.90 -13.20
N GLN A 56 -5.60 -6.16 -14.13
CA GLN A 56 -6.09 -4.81 -14.47
C GLN A 56 -7.43 -4.82 -15.21
N GLU A 57 -7.85 -5.95 -15.77
CA GLU A 57 -9.17 -6.12 -16.42
C GLU A 57 -10.30 -6.25 -15.37
N GLU A 58 -9.98 -6.82 -14.19
CA GLU A 58 -10.91 -6.99 -13.07
C GLU A 58 -10.32 -6.44 -11.77
N PRO A 59 -10.02 -5.13 -11.68
CA PRO A 59 -9.24 -4.55 -10.57
C PRO A 59 -9.91 -4.70 -9.20
N ASP A 60 -11.23 -4.81 -9.18
CA ASP A 60 -12.05 -4.90 -7.97
C ASP A 60 -12.51 -6.34 -7.65
N TYR A 61 -11.90 -7.36 -8.27
CA TYR A 61 -12.31 -8.77 -8.11
C TYR A 61 -12.45 -9.16 -6.63
N TYR A 62 -11.44 -8.85 -5.81
CA TYR A 62 -11.40 -9.21 -4.40
C TYR A 62 -12.31 -8.35 -3.49
N LEU A 63 -13.03 -7.37 -4.01
CA LEU A 63 -14.12 -6.73 -3.28
C LEU A 63 -15.29 -7.68 -2.97
N LYS A 64 -15.42 -8.78 -3.73
CA LYS A 64 -16.57 -9.69 -3.64
C LYS A 64 -16.16 -11.16 -3.60
N HIS A 65 -14.87 -11.44 -3.48
CA HIS A 65 -14.34 -12.79 -3.45
C HIS A 65 -13.38 -12.97 -2.27
N ASP A 66 -13.46 -14.15 -1.65
CA ASP A 66 -12.52 -14.56 -0.61
C ASP A 66 -11.18 -15.04 -1.20
N PHE A 67 -10.27 -15.49 -0.33
CA PHE A 67 -8.98 -16.05 -0.73
C PHE A 67 -9.12 -17.25 -1.67
N ASP A 68 -10.15 -18.07 -1.48
CA ASP A 68 -10.43 -19.28 -2.29
C ASP A 68 -11.20 -18.96 -3.58
N LYS A 69 -11.40 -17.66 -3.88
CA LYS A 69 -12.15 -17.16 -5.07
C LYS A 69 -13.65 -17.50 -5.04
N ASN A 70 -14.21 -17.78 -3.88
CA ASN A 70 -15.66 -17.89 -3.72
C ASN A 70 -16.29 -16.49 -3.56
N ASP A 71 -17.57 -16.36 -3.95
CA ASP A 71 -18.33 -15.15 -3.68
C ASP A 71 -18.42 -14.89 -2.16
N ASP A 72 -17.90 -13.76 -1.69
CA ASP A 72 -17.97 -13.32 -0.29
C ASP A 72 -18.25 -11.81 -0.23
N LEU A 73 -19.25 -11.43 0.56
CA LEU A 73 -19.62 -10.02 0.77
C LEU A 73 -18.56 -9.23 1.58
N ASN A 74 -17.72 -9.93 2.35
CA ASN A 74 -16.60 -9.30 3.05
C ASN A 74 -15.43 -9.04 2.09
N GLY A 75 -15.31 -9.82 1.02
CA GLY A 75 -14.17 -9.81 0.14
C GLY A 75 -12.87 -10.20 0.84
N THR A 76 -11.76 -9.80 0.25
CA THR A 76 -10.41 -9.96 0.80
C THR A 76 -9.66 -8.63 0.63
N LEU A 77 -8.61 -8.37 1.40
CA LEU A 77 -7.75 -7.21 1.17
C LEU A 77 -6.98 -7.38 -0.14
N PHE A 78 -6.84 -6.31 -0.90
CA PHE A 78 -6.11 -6.35 -2.16
C PHE A 78 -5.40 -5.04 -2.46
N ILE A 79 -4.27 -5.10 -3.17
CA ILE A 79 -3.59 -3.90 -3.64
C ILE A 79 -4.21 -3.38 -4.93
N ASP A 80 -3.97 -2.10 -5.21
CA ASP A 80 -4.33 -1.50 -6.50
C ASP A 80 -3.70 -2.34 -7.63
N ALA A 81 -4.52 -2.70 -8.64
CA ALA A 81 -4.06 -3.54 -9.75
C ALA A 81 -2.96 -2.89 -10.61
N ARG A 82 -2.74 -1.57 -10.44
CA ARG A 82 -1.65 -0.82 -11.09
C ARG A 82 -0.34 -0.87 -10.33
N ASN A 83 -0.36 -1.25 -9.03
CA ASN A 83 0.85 -1.28 -8.22
C ASN A 83 1.83 -2.37 -8.67
N ASP A 84 3.10 -2.02 -8.73
CA ASP A 84 4.20 -2.95 -8.83
C ASP A 84 4.82 -3.18 -7.44
N TYR A 85 4.44 -4.29 -6.79
CA TYR A 85 4.97 -4.62 -5.47
C TYR A 85 6.34 -5.30 -5.55
N ILE A 86 6.75 -5.79 -6.73
CA ILE A 86 8.04 -6.46 -6.98
C ILE A 86 9.18 -5.42 -7.08
N ASN A 87 9.03 -4.43 -8.00
CA ASN A 87 10.00 -3.33 -8.13
C ASN A 87 9.75 -2.25 -7.08
N ARG A 88 8.67 -2.35 -6.34
CA ARG A 88 8.26 -1.51 -5.23
C ARG A 88 7.98 -0.06 -5.61
N ASP A 89 6.76 0.21 -6.04
CA ASP A 89 6.25 1.57 -6.19
C ASP A 89 6.46 2.42 -4.92
N THR A 90 6.56 3.73 -5.08
CA THR A 90 6.68 4.67 -3.96
C THR A 90 5.55 4.47 -2.95
N ASN A 91 4.31 4.24 -3.42
CA ASN A 91 3.14 4.03 -2.58
C ASN A 91 2.38 2.76 -3.01
N ILE A 92 2.30 1.78 -2.12
CA ILE A 92 1.40 0.63 -2.28
C ILE A 92 0.06 0.98 -1.63
N ILE A 93 -1.02 0.77 -2.37
CA ILE A 93 -2.37 1.06 -1.88
C ILE A 93 -3.11 -0.25 -1.66
N ILE A 94 -3.54 -0.51 -0.42
CA ILE A 94 -4.34 -1.67 -0.05
C ILE A 94 -5.79 -1.23 0.17
N TYR A 95 -6.71 -1.90 -0.49
CA TYR A 95 -8.15 -1.71 -0.35
C TYR A 95 -8.78 -2.80 0.50
N GLY A 96 -9.84 -2.46 1.23
CA GLY A 96 -10.64 -3.39 1.99
C GLY A 96 -11.97 -2.78 2.40
N HIS A 97 -12.99 -3.64 2.63
CA HIS A 97 -14.29 -3.20 3.08
C HIS A 97 -14.30 -2.68 4.52
N ASN A 98 -15.04 -1.59 4.77
CA ASN A 98 -15.39 -1.14 6.11
C ASN A 98 -16.60 -1.92 6.61
N MET A 99 -16.38 -3.13 7.12
CA MET A 99 -17.46 -3.98 7.60
C MET A 99 -17.97 -3.50 8.96
N LYS A 100 -19.31 -3.48 9.11
CA LYS A 100 -19.94 -3.15 10.42
C LYS A 100 -19.59 -4.17 11.50
N SER A 101 -19.24 -5.40 11.11
CA SER A 101 -18.78 -6.46 12.01
C SER A 101 -17.39 -6.20 12.61
N GLY A 102 -16.63 -5.26 12.06
CA GLY A 102 -15.22 -5.03 12.37
C GLY A 102 -14.24 -5.75 11.43
N MET A 103 -14.70 -6.74 10.66
CA MET A 103 -13.88 -7.49 9.72
C MET A 103 -13.29 -6.59 8.63
N MET A 104 -12.27 -7.10 7.94
CA MET A 104 -11.50 -6.40 6.93
C MET A 104 -10.97 -5.07 7.48
N PHE A 105 -11.29 -3.93 6.88
CA PHE A 105 -10.91 -2.61 7.37
C PHE A 105 -11.96 -1.95 8.28
N GLY A 106 -12.90 -2.73 8.82
CA GLY A 106 -13.93 -2.23 9.74
C GLY A 106 -13.37 -1.63 11.03
N GLU A 107 -12.18 -2.07 11.46
CA GLU A 107 -11.52 -1.52 12.65
C GLU A 107 -10.68 -0.26 12.38
N LEU A 108 -10.37 0.10 11.13
CA LEU A 108 -9.62 1.32 10.84
C LEU A 108 -10.30 2.57 11.40
N LYS A 109 -11.62 2.55 11.59
CA LYS A 109 -12.35 3.64 12.25
C LYS A 109 -11.86 3.95 13.68
N LYS A 110 -11.19 3.01 14.37
CA LYS A 110 -10.57 3.26 15.68
C LYS A 110 -9.52 4.38 15.60
N TYR A 111 -8.86 4.54 14.46
CA TYR A 111 -7.90 5.59 14.21
C TYR A 111 -8.50 6.99 14.05
N LEU A 112 -9.81 7.15 14.15
CA LEU A 112 -10.48 8.46 14.31
C LEU A 112 -10.50 8.91 15.78
N ASP A 113 -10.04 8.08 16.70
CA ASP A 113 -9.76 8.41 18.09
C ASP A 113 -8.27 8.72 18.22
N GLU A 114 -7.93 9.92 18.69
CA GLU A 114 -6.54 10.39 18.76
C GLU A 114 -5.70 9.59 19.76
N ASP A 115 -6.29 9.13 20.86
CA ASP A 115 -5.58 8.30 21.84
C ASP A 115 -5.24 6.94 21.23
N PHE A 116 -6.16 6.36 20.46
CA PHE A 116 -5.90 5.12 19.73
C PHE A 116 -4.81 5.32 18.68
N TYR A 117 -4.90 6.36 17.85
CA TYR A 117 -3.88 6.71 16.85
C TYR A 117 -2.49 6.84 17.49
N ASN A 118 -2.38 7.57 18.60
CA ASN A 118 -1.11 7.79 19.27
C ASN A 118 -0.50 6.52 19.88
N ALA A 119 -1.35 5.57 20.30
CA ALA A 119 -0.92 4.32 20.94
C ALA A 119 -0.58 3.22 19.92
N HIS A 120 -1.11 3.25 18.68
CA HIS A 120 -1.08 2.13 17.73
C HIS A 120 -0.55 2.56 16.35
N LYS A 121 0.68 3.07 16.27
CA LYS A 121 1.25 3.63 15.04
C LYS A 121 1.89 2.61 14.10
N THR A 122 1.94 1.34 14.48
CA THR A 122 2.65 0.31 13.73
C THR A 122 1.72 -0.49 12.83
N ILE A 123 2.13 -0.67 11.58
CA ILE A 123 1.53 -1.60 10.62
C ILE A 123 2.64 -2.55 10.16
N GLU A 124 2.36 -3.85 10.12
CA GLU A 124 3.21 -4.86 9.52
C GLU A 124 2.61 -5.25 8.16
N PHE A 125 3.33 -4.99 7.09
CA PHE A 125 2.95 -5.45 5.76
C PHE A 125 4.14 -6.18 5.14
N ASN A 126 3.99 -7.49 5.00
CA ASN A 126 4.96 -8.36 4.36
C ASN A 126 4.50 -8.65 2.94
N THR A 127 5.41 -8.49 1.97
CA THR A 127 5.22 -9.07 0.64
C THR A 127 5.60 -10.54 0.64
N LEU A 128 5.43 -11.23 -0.47
CA LEU A 128 5.93 -12.61 -0.61
C LEU A 128 7.44 -12.74 -0.38
N TYR A 129 8.19 -11.65 -0.53
CA TYR A 129 9.66 -11.68 -0.61
C TYR A 129 10.35 -10.93 0.52
N GLU A 130 9.67 -10.01 1.20
CA GLU A 130 10.27 -9.19 2.25
C GLU A 130 9.27 -8.87 3.37
N ARG A 131 9.81 -8.69 4.56
CA ARG A 131 9.06 -8.19 5.71
C ARG A 131 9.15 -6.68 5.75
N GLY A 132 8.04 -6.01 6.11
CA GLY A 132 8.01 -4.56 6.22
C GLY A 132 7.27 -4.10 7.47
N VAL A 133 7.86 -3.15 8.17
CA VAL A 133 7.25 -2.43 9.29
C VAL A 133 7.06 -0.98 8.87
N TYR A 134 5.86 -0.48 9.07
CA TYR A 134 5.46 0.88 8.68
C TYR A 134 4.98 1.65 9.90
N GLU A 135 5.31 2.93 9.95
CA GLU A 135 4.77 3.86 10.93
C GLU A 135 3.68 4.72 10.30
N ILE A 136 2.51 4.79 10.95
CA ILE A 136 1.41 5.63 10.51
C ILE A 136 1.80 7.10 10.68
N ILE A 137 1.75 7.84 9.59
CA ILE A 137 2.11 9.25 9.51
C ILE A 137 0.90 10.15 9.24
N GLU A 138 -0.23 9.59 8.76
CA GLU A 138 -1.44 10.36 8.54
C GLU A 138 -2.70 9.48 8.59
N VAL A 139 -3.80 10.06 9.10
CA VAL A 139 -5.15 9.53 9.01
C VAL A 139 -6.04 10.57 8.34
N GLY A 140 -6.65 10.20 7.22
CA GLY A 140 -7.39 11.17 6.41
C GLY A 140 -8.80 10.70 6.05
N LEU A 141 -9.67 11.70 5.82
CA LEU A 141 -11.01 11.52 5.28
C LEU A 141 -11.12 12.23 3.94
N SER A 142 -11.70 11.55 2.97
CA SER A 142 -11.93 12.07 1.62
C SER A 142 -13.34 11.73 1.16
N GLU A 143 -13.85 12.46 0.19
CA GLU A 143 -15.10 12.18 -0.51
C GLU A 143 -14.79 11.78 -1.96
N VAL A 144 -15.49 10.76 -2.47
CA VAL A 144 -15.39 10.39 -3.88
C VAL A 144 -16.26 11.36 -4.70
N GLN A 145 -15.59 12.21 -5.46
CA GLN A 145 -16.28 13.09 -6.41
C GLN A 145 -16.16 12.52 -7.82
N TYR A 146 -17.25 11.92 -8.30
CA TYR A 146 -17.27 11.15 -9.56
C TYR A 146 -17.12 12.00 -10.84
N GLN A 147 -17.31 13.32 -10.79
CA GLN A 147 -17.44 14.14 -11.99
C GLN A 147 -16.52 15.37 -12.04
N ASP A 148 -15.70 15.64 -11.03
CA ASP A 148 -14.79 16.78 -11.07
C ASP A 148 -13.34 16.29 -11.33
N GLU A 149 -12.80 16.64 -12.49
CA GLU A 149 -11.45 16.25 -12.91
C GLU A 149 -10.35 16.95 -12.09
N ASN A 150 -10.68 18.03 -11.38
CA ASN A 150 -9.70 18.85 -10.63
C ASN A 150 -9.61 18.51 -9.13
N VAL A 151 -10.27 17.42 -8.68
CA VAL A 151 -10.20 17.03 -7.27
C VAL A 151 -9.04 16.10 -7.02
N PHE A 152 -8.25 16.41 -5.98
CA PHE A 152 -7.17 15.52 -5.53
C PHE A 152 -7.72 14.18 -5.06
N ARG A 153 -7.12 13.11 -5.58
CA ARG A 153 -7.44 11.73 -5.24
C ARG A 153 -6.17 11.03 -4.75
N TYR A 154 -6.03 10.83 -3.44
CA TYR A 154 -4.84 10.23 -2.82
C TYR A 154 -4.51 8.86 -3.43
N TYR A 155 -5.50 8.12 -3.92
CA TYR A 155 -5.34 6.80 -4.54
C TYR A 155 -4.86 6.83 -6.00
N ASN A 156 -4.59 8.00 -6.56
CA ASN A 156 -3.97 8.12 -7.88
C ASN A 156 -2.44 8.19 -7.81
N PHE A 157 -1.88 8.40 -6.62
CA PHE A 157 -0.43 8.51 -6.43
C PHE A 157 0.18 7.14 -6.14
N LEU A 158 0.90 6.59 -7.10
CA LEU A 158 1.66 5.34 -6.97
C LEU A 158 3.16 5.60 -6.94
N ASN A 159 3.65 6.50 -7.79
CA ASN A 159 5.05 6.86 -7.89
C ASN A 159 5.24 8.38 -7.95
N ALA A 160 6.41 8.84 -7.57
CA ALA A 160 6.89 10.19 -7.79
C ALA A 160 8.19 10.16 -8.58
N ASP A 161 8.25 10.91 -9.68
CA ASP A 161 9.45 11.05 -10.50
C ASP A 161 10.39 12.17 -9.98
N SER A 162 9.91 12.96 -9.00
CA SER A 162 10.65 14.06 -8.40
C SER A 162 10.24 14.33 -6.95
N GLU A 163 11.14 15.02 -6.22
CA GLU A 163 10.86 15.54 -4.89
C GLU A 163 9.65 16.50 -4.87
N GLU A 164 9.50 17.30 -5.92
CA GLU A 164 8.40 18.25 -6.07
C GLU A 164 7.04 17.54 -6.13
N GLU A 165 6.91 16.49 -6.95
CA GLU A 165 5.69 15.68 -7.06
C GLU A 165 5.37 14.97 -5.74
N TYR A 166 6.40 14.42 -5.09
CA TYR A 166 6.24 13.78 -3.79
C TYR A 166 5.73 14.75 -2.74
N GLN A 167 6.32 15.93 -2.66
CA GLN A 167 5.92 16.96 -1.72
C GLN A 167 4.54 17.55 -2.02
N GLU A 168 4.17 17.68 -3.31
CA GLU A 168 2.82 18.08 -3.71
C GLU A 168 1.79 17.04 -3.24
N TYR A 169 2.08 15.75 -3.39
CA TYR A 169 1.23 14.68 -2.87
C TYR A 169 1.03 14.82 -1.35
N LEU A 170 2.11 14.94 -0.58
CA LEU A 170 2.02 15.08 0.89
C LEU A 170 1.24 16.33 1.31
N ASN A 171 1.44 17.47 0.63
CA ASN A 171 0.71 18.71 0.90
C ASN A 171 -0.79 18.55 0.66
N ASN A 172 -1.18 17.81 -0.39
CA ASN A 172 -2.58 17.53 -0.69
C ASN A 172 -3.19 16.53 0.32
N VAL A 173 -2.43 15.52 0.72
CA VAL A 173 -2.84 14.57 1.77
C VAL A 173 -3.08 15.29 3.10
N ALA A 174 -2.21 16.23 3.47
CA ALA A 174 -2.34 17.03 4.69
C ALA A 174 -3.65 17.85 4.75
N GLN A 175 -4.23 18.23 3.59
CA GLN A 175 -5.53 18.91 3.55
C GLN A 175 -6.70 17.99 3.92
N LEU A 176 -6.49 16.67 3.85
CA LEU A 176 -7.48 15.65 4.19
C LEU A 176 -7.31 15.10 5.62
N SER A 177 -6.31 15.60 6.34
CA SER A 177 -5.93 15.16 7.68
C SER A 177 -7.06 15.30 8.69
N VAL A 178 -7.25 14.26 9.51
CA VAL A 178 -8.16 14.30 10.68
C VAL A 178 -7.56 15.11 11.82
N TYR A 179 -6.23 15.04 11.99
CA TYR A 179 -5.55 15.65 13.15
C TYR A 179 -4.76 16.91 12.81
N GLY A 180 -4.53 17.20 11.52
CA GLY A 180 -3.77 18.36 11.09
C GLY A 180 -2.30 18.33 11.52
N THR A 181 -1.74 17.14 11.66
CA THR A 181 -0.33 16.94 12.01
C THR A 181 0.58 17.19 10.81
N GLU A 182 1.85 17.52 11.08
CA GLU A 182 2.87 17.58 10.05
C GLU A 182 3.24 16.15 9.63
N ILE A 183 3.23 15.90 8.30
CA ILE A 183 3.57 14.58 7.76
C ILE A 183 5.10 14.43 7.71
N ASP A 184 5.64 13.56 8.57
CA ASP A 184 7.07 13.24 8.59
C ASP A 184 7.42 12.20 7.52
N SER A 185 7.63 12.68 6.28
CA SER A 185 8.08 11.85 5.17
C SER A 185 8.85 12.66 4.14
N THR A 186 9.83 12.04 3.48
CA THR A 186 10.72 12.65 2.50
C THR A 186 10.76 11.85 1.21
N TYR A 187 11.11 12.50 0.11
CA TYR A 187 11.27 11.84 -1.19
C TYR A 187 12.26 10.68 -1.11
N GLY A 188 11.83 9.51 -1.59
CA GLY A 188 12.57 8.25 -1.49
C GLY A 188 12.05 7.32 -0.38
N ASP A 189 11.21 7.82 0.54
CA ASP A 189 10.51 6.96 1.50
C ASP A 189 9.50 6.06 0.77
N GLN A 190 9.36 4.83 1.25
CA GLN A 190 8.35 3.90 0.78
C GLN A 190 7.06 4.07 1.60
N LEU A 191 5.97 4.33 0.90
CA LEU A 191 4.66 4.57 1.50
C LEU A 191 3.75 3.34 1.39
N LEU A 192 2.83 3.25 2.33
CA LEU A 192 1.73 2.29 2.35
C LEU A 192 0.44 3.05 2.67
N THR A 193 -0.56 2.93 1.80
CA THR A 193 -1.88 3.52 2.00
C THR A 193 -2.91 2.41 2.23
N LEU A 194 -3.59 2.42 3.38
CA LEU A 194 -4.77 1.59 3.62
C LEU A 194 -6.01 2.42 3.30
N SER A 195 -6.88 1.92 2.41
CA SER A 195 -8.04 2.66 1.90
C SER A 195 -9.33 1.88 2.10
N THR A 196 -10.34 2.52 2.68
CA THR A 196 -11.66 1.92 2.88
C THR A 196 -12.79 2.95 2.71
N CYS A 197 -14.02 2.47 2.52
CA CYS A 197 -15.18 3.35 2.57
C CYS A 197 -15.38 3.90 3.98
N ASN A 198 -15.77 5.18 4.08
CA ASN A 198 -16.30 5.69 5.33
C ASN A 198 -17.83 5.76 5.25
N ASN A 199 -18.49 5.67 6.40
CA ASN A 199 -19.96 5.72 6.50
C ASN A 199 -20.45 7.10 6.99
N TYR A 200 -19.56 8.09 7.10
CA TYR A 200 -19.89 9.43 7.62
C TYR A 200 -20.45 10.35 6.55
N THR A 201 -20.04 10.15 5.30
CA THR A 201 -20.52 10.87 4.12
C THR A 201 -20.95 9.90 3.04
N GLN A 202 -21.85 10.35 2.14
CA GLN A 202 -22.18 9.57 0.96
C GLN A 202 -20.90 9.47 0.11
N ASP A 203 -20.53 8.25 -0.28
CA ASP A 203 -19.31 7.97 -1.04
C ASP A 203 -17.99 8.40 -0.36
N GLY A 204 -18.00 8.51 0.97
CA GLY A 204 -16.82 8.86 1.75
C GLY A 204 -15.75 7.76 1.73
N ARG A 205 -14.51 8.20 1.83
CA ARG A 205 -13.33 7.33 2.00
C ARG A 205 -12.58 7.71 3.27
N MET A 206 -12.06 6.71 3.94
CA MET A 206 -11.07 6.86 4.99
C MET A 206 -9.78 6.21 4.52
N PHE A 207 -8.66 6.86 4.79
CA PHE A 207 -7.35 6.26 4.52
C PHE A 207 -6.39 6.47 5.68
N ILE A 208 -5.43 5.57 5.76
CA ILE A 208 -4.26 5.65 6.63
C ILE A 208 -3.05 5.65 5.72
N LEU A 209 -2.19 6.65 5.86
CA LEU A 209 -0.89 6.71 5.19
C LEU A 209 0.19 6.35 6.20
N ALA A 210 1.05 5.43 5.83
CA ALA A 210 2.18 5.00 6.65
C ALA A 210 3.47 5.03 5.84
N LYS A 211 4.59 5.21 6.53
CA LYS A 211 5.95 5.23 5.99
C LYS A 211 6.69 3.98 6.45
N ARG A 212 7.43 3.33 5.56
CA ARG A 212 8.28 2.19 5.92
C ARG A 212 9.41 2.64 6.83
N VAL A 213 9.60 1.90 7.94
CA VAL A 213 10.67 2.15 8.92
C VAL A 213 11.61 0.96 9.09
N GLN A 214 11.20 -0.22 8.56
CA GLN A 214 12.04 -1.43 8.56
C GLN A 214 11.66 -2.35 7.40
#